data_8b97939becbbca2978a29a9f33538f21
#
_entry.id   8b97939becbbca2978a29a9f33538f21
#
_cell.length_a   1.000
_cell.length_b   1.000
_cell.length_c   1.000
_cell.angle_alpha   90.00
_cell.angle_beta   90.00
_cell.angle_gamma   90.00
#
_symmetry.space_group_name_H-M   'P 1'
#
loop_
_entity.id
_entity.type
_entity.pdbx_description
1 polymer ?
#
loop_
_entity_poly.entity_id
_entity_poly.type
_entity_poly.pdbx_seq_one_letter_code
_entity_poly.pdbx_strand_id
1 'polypeptide(L)'
;MKIFSIDIGIKNLSFCLFEIQNLDDKSNNLKILKWDNIDLTEKTDSKCIEIDKNGLCDKPAKFKKDGNCYCLKHSKKHNYLQPTQELTTSYLNKQKIQNIIDIADKYKIKYENPPKKTILIGLLTEFSHTNCYSEIQKTNASKIDLVTIGKNIQHKFDDILEEHLLSINNIIIENQIGPIANKMKTIQGMISQYFIMKNNNIIIEFISAANKLKDFLPKDNKEKSDYKQRKKLGIQTCLEIINNDFRFKEWENLINKHTKKDDLSDCFLQGLWYIKHKVGLHP
;
A
#
# COMPACT_ATOMS: atom_id res chain seq x y z
N MET A 1 -4.90 27.72 1.82
CA MET A 1 -5.23 26.81 0.71
C MET A 1 -4.60 25.45 0.97
N LYS A 2 -5.36 24.34 0.77
CA LYS A 2 -4.81 22.98 0.93
C LYS A 2 -4.75 22.28 -0.41
N ILE A 3 -3.61 21.62 -0.68
CA ILE A 3 -3.32 20.90 -1.93
C ILE A 3 -2.95 19.45 -1.57
N PHE A 4 -3.68 18.50 -2.14
CA PHE A 4 -3.46 17.08 -1.91
C PHE A 4 -2.86 16.45 -3.16
N SER A 5 -1.58 16.11 -3.08
CA SER A 5 -0.80 15.52 -4.18
C SER A 5 -0.78 14.00 -4.06
N ILE A 6 -1.14 13.29 -5.13
CA ILE A 6 -1.28 11.83 -5.15
C ILE A 6 -0.44 11.22 -6.28
N ASP A 7 0.37 10.24 -5.94
CA ASP A 7 0.99 9.30 -6.86
C ASP A 7 0.28 7.94 -6.77
N ILE A 8 -0.30 7.47 -7.88
CA ILE A 8 -1.23 6.34 -7.86
C ILE A 8 -0.49 5.01 -7.87
N GLY A 9 -0.71 4.21 -6.84
CA GLY A 9 -0.30 2.81 -6.76
C GLY A 9 -1.36 1.95 -6.08
N ILE A 10 -1.52 0.69 -6.51
CA ILE A 10 -2.47 -0.22 -5.85
C ILE A 10 -1.96 -0.62 -4.46
N LYS A 11 -0.68 -0.96 -4.37
CA LYS A 11 -0.01 -1.36 -3.13
C LYS A 11 0.68 -0.19 -2.44
N ASN A 12 1.06 0.81 -3.20
CA ASN A 12 1.78 1.97 -2.71
C ASN A 12 1.16 3.22 -3.36
N LEU A 13 -0.02 3.61 -2.86
CA LEU A 13 -0.60 4.91 -3.20
C LEU A 13 0.02 5.93 -2.26
N SER A 14 0.90 6.79 -2.79
CA SER A 14 1.57 7.81 -2.00
C SER A 14 0.86 9.15 -2.11
N PHE A 15 0.86 9.90 -1.03
CA PHE A 15 0.26 11.22 -1.00
C PHE A 15 1.04 12.18 -0.13
N CYS A 16 0.91 13.49 -0.44
CA CYS A 16 1.41 14.58 0.37
C CYS A 16 0.34 15.68 0.43
N LEU A 17 -0.09 16.04 1.63
CA LEU A 17 -1.05 17.12 1.88
C LEU A 17 -0.31 18.38 2.30
N PHE A 18 -0.32 19.37 1.45
CA PHE A 18 0.27 20.67 1.70
C PHE A 18 -0.78 21.67 2.20
N GLU A 19 -0.37 22.58 3.07
CA GLU A 19 -1.13 23.76 3.45
C GLU A 19 -0.33 25.03 3.19
N ILE A 20 -0.97 25.99 2.51
CA ILE A 20 -0.48 27.33 2.28
C ILE A 20 -1.36 28.26 3.14
N GLN A 21 -0.79 28.90 4.17
CA GLN A 21 -1.56 29.68 5.15
C GLN A 21 -1.93 31.07 4.64
N ASN A 22 -1.04 31.74 3.92
CA ASN A 22 -1.30 33.06 3.35
C ASN A 22 -0.78 33.11 1.90
N LEU A 23 -1.66 33.40 0.94
CA LEU A 23 -1.29 33.47 -0.47
C LEU A 23 -0.57 34.79 -0.81
N ASP A 24 -0.76 35.85 -0.01
CA ASP A 24 -0.18 37.18 -0.26
C ASP A 24 1.22 37.34 0.31
N ASP A 25 1.58 36.52 1.29
CA ASP A 25 2.90 36.53 1.91
C ASP A 25 3.81 35.47 1.28
N LYS A 26 4.81 35.91 0.53
CA LYS A 26 5.78 35.06 -0.18
C LYS A 26 6.77 34.35 0.76
N SER A 27 6.78 34.66 2.05
CA SER A 27 7.71 34.11 3.02
C SER A 27 7.04 33.07 3.94
N ASN A 28 7.50 31.82 3.86
CA ASN A 28 7.39 30.78 4.89
C ASN A 28 6.03 30.15 5.22
N ASN A 29 5.02 30.25 4.38
CA ASN A 29 3.67 29.76 4.74
C ASN A 29 3.30 28.38 4.18
N LEU A 30 4.26 27.62 3.69
CA LEU A 30 4.05 26.26 3.20
C LEU A 30 4.44 25.24 4.26
N LYS A 31 3.52 24.35 4.63
CA LYS A 31 3.80 23.19 5.49
C LYS A 31 3.17 21.94 4.95
N ILE A 32 3.69 20.79 5.35
CA ILE A 32 3.09 19.48 5.10
C ILE A 32 2.22 19.14 6.31
N LEU A 33 0.95 18.81 6.06
CA LEU A 33 0.03 18.36 7.10
C LEU A 33 0.05 16.84 7.28
N LYS A 34 0.12 16.12 6.14
CA LYS A 34 0.19 14.65 6.13
C LYS A 34 1.00 14.19 4.92
N TRP A 35 1.83 13.19 5.12
CA TRP A 35 2.63 12.57 4.06
C TRP A 35 2.83 11.10 4.38
N ASP A 36 2.31 10.22 3.54
CA ASP A 36 2.35 8.78 3.79
C ASP A 36 2.08 7.96 2.52
N ASN A 37 2.06 6.64 2.69
CA ASN A 37 1.79 5.65 1.67
C ASN A 37 0.65 4.74 2.11
N ILE A 38 -0.31 4.48 1.23
CA ILE A 38 -1.49 3.65 1.46
C ILE A 38 -1.39 2.35 0.67
N ASP A 39 -1.63 1.22 1.33
CA ASP A 39 -1.84 -0.07 0.67
C ASP A 39 -3.33 -0.30 0.41
N LEU A 40 -3.75 -0.20 -0.87
CA LEU A 40 -5.14 -0.46 -1.27
C LEU A 40 -5.45 -1.96 -1.42
N THR A 41 -4.46 -2.84 -1.20
CA THR A 41 -4.65 -4.30 -1.23
C THR A 41 -5.01 -4.88 0.13
N GLU A 42 -4.86 -4.11 1.20
CA GLU A 42 -5.17 -4.57 2.55
C GLU A 42 -6.67 -4.89 2.67
N LYS A 43 -6.95 -6.10 3.14
CA LYS A 43 -8.28 -6.41 3.64
C LYS A 43 -8.39 -5.77 5.03
N THR A 44 -9.33 -4.88 5.20
CA THR A 44 -9.60 -4.13 6.44
C THR A 44 -9.83 -5.01 7.68
N ASP A 45 -10.09 -6.31 7.49
CA ASP A 45 -10.53 -7.23 8.55
C ASP A 45 -9.43 -8.17 9.07
N SER A 46 -8.17 -7.99 8.70
CA SER A 46 -7.11 -8.95 9.06
C SER A 46 -6.17 -8.41 10.15
N LYS A 47 -6.73 -7.85 11.23
CA LYS A 47 -5.96 -7.45 12.40
C LYS A 47 -5.93 -8.56 13.45
N CYS A 48 -4.84 -8.62 14.21
CA CYS A 48 -4.69 -9.58 15.30
C CYS A 48 -5.63 -9.24 16.44
N ILE A 49 -6.45 -10.20 16.85
CA ILE A 49 -7.45 -10.03 17.92
C ILE A 49 -6.89 -10.25 19.32
N GLU A 50 -5.64 -10.68 19.46
CA GLU A 50 -5.04 -10.98 20.77
C GLU A 50 -4.85 -9.73 21.62
N ILE A 51 -4.94 -9.92 22.92
CA ILE A 51 -4.69 -8.88 23.91
C ILE A 51 -3.26 -9.03 24.45
N ASP A 52 -2.48 -7.98 24.38
CA ASP A 52 -1.17 -7.83 25.04
C ASP A 52 -1.33 -6.98 26.32
N LYS A 53 -0.25 -6.83 27.08
CA LYS A 53 -0.23 -6.01 28.31
C LYS A 53 -0.72 -4.56 28.11
N ASN A 54 -0.61 -4.05 26.88
CA ASN A 54 -0.98 -2.69 26.48
C ASN A 54 -2.34 -2.59 25.77
N GLY A 55 -3.18 -3.62 25.83
CA GLY A 55 -4.48 -3.69 25.15
C GLY A 55 -4.47 -4.56 23.90
N LEU A 56 -5.43 -4.33 23.00
CA LEU A 56 -5.58 -5.09 21.74
C LEU A 56 -4.33 -4.98 20.88
N CYS A 57 -3.83 -6.10 20.36
CA CYS A 57 -2.59 -6.16 19.58
C CYS A 57 -2.66 -5.34 18.27
N ASP A 58 -3.78 -5.39 17.59
CA ASP A 58 -4.12 -4.65 16.35
C ASP A 58 -3.07 -4.71 15.22
N LYS A 59 -2.06 -5.58 15.33
CA LYS A 59 -1.06 -5.80 14.29
C LYS A 59 -1.65 -6.55 13.12
N PRO A 60 -1.16 -6.33 11.88
CA PRO A 60 -1.57 -7.11 10.71
C PRO A 60 -1.49 -8.62 11.00
N ALA A 61 -2.58 -9.33 10.78
CA ALA A 61 -2.64 -10.76 10.96
C ALA A 61 -1.97 -11.50 9.79
N LYS A 62 -1.32 -12.62 10.11
CA LYS A 62 -0.74 -13.53 9.11
C LYS A 62 -1.54 -14.81 8.97
N PHE A 63 -2.28 -15.18 10.00
CA PHE A 63 -2.97 -16.45 10.12
C PHE A 63 -4.40 -16.25 10.57
N LYS A 64 -5.27 -17.16 10.10
CA LYS A 64 -6.67 -17.23 10.49
C LYS A 64 -7.01 -18.63 10.99
N LYS A 65 -7.80 -18.71 12.05
CA LYS A 65 -8.37 -19.96 12.59
C LYS A 65 -9.75 -19.68 13.18
N ASP A 66 -10.73 -20.45 12.77
CA ASP A 66 -12.12 -20.38 13.29
C ASP A 66 -12.69 -18.96 13.35
N GLY A 67 -12.47 -18.19 12.28
CA GLY A 67 -12.92 -16.79 12.18
C GLY A 67 -11.95 -15.77 12.77
N ASN A 68 -11.06 -16.18 13.66
CA ASN A 68 -10.12 -15.31 14.38
C ASN A 68 -8.81 -15.10 13.63
N CYS A 69 -8.24 -13.90 13.75
CA CYS A 69 -7.03 -13.49 13.04
C CYS A 69 -5.85 -13.27 14.00
N TYR A 70 -4.68 -13.79 13.64
CA TYR A 70 -3.50 -13.80 14.52
C TYR A 70 -2.25 -13.28 13.78
N CYS A 71 -1.47 -12.41 14.43
CA CYS A 71 -0.15 -12.05 13.93
C CYS A 71 0.85 -13.20 14.18
N LEU A 72 2.04 -13.13 13.56
CA LEU A 72 3.08 -14.16 13.72
C LEU A 72 3.50 -14.41 15.17
N LYS A 73 3.52 -13.36 16.01
CA LYS A 73 3.85 -13.50 17.44
C LYS A 73 2.76 -14.26 18.18
N HIS A 74 1.52 -13.87 17.97
CA HIS A 74 0.40 -14.42 18.74
C HIS A 74 -0.10 -15.77 18.25
N SER A 75 0.11 -16.10 16.97
CA SER A 75 -0.17 -17.48 16.50
C SER A 75 0.68 -18.56 17.22
N LYS A 76 1.82 -18.17 17.81
CA LYS A 76 2.65 -19.10 18.59
C LYS A 76 2.14 -19.35 20.02
N LYS A 77 1.14 -18.59 20.48
CA LYS A 77 0.55 -18.79 21.82
C LYS A 77 -0.47 -19.92 21.86
N HIS A 78 -0.92 -20.36 20.72
CA HIS A 78 -1.96 -21.39 20.59
C HIS A 78 -1.36 -22.71 20.08
N ASN A 79 -2.08 -23.81 20.31
CA ASN A 79 -1.63 -25.16 19.96
C ASN A 79 -1.86 -25.54 18.48
N TYR A 80 -2.15 -24.57 17.61
CA TYR A 80 -2.30 -24.83 16.18
C TYR A 80 -0.96 -24.83 15.47
N LEU A 81 -0.81 -25.75 14.51
CA LEU A 81 0.38 -25.85 13.68
C LEU A 81 0.42 -24.70 12.65
N GLN A 82 1.62 -24.25 12.32
CA GLN A 82 1.82 -23.33 11.23
C GLN A 82 1.46 -24.02 9.90
N PRO A 83 0.86 -23.33 8.93
CA PRO A 83 0.58 -23.91 7.62
C PRO A 83 1.87 -24.29 6.91
N THR A 84 1.90 -25.49 6.33
CA THR A 84 3.03 -26.01 5.57
C THR A 84 2.61 -26.31 4.14
N GLN A 85 3.53 -26.16 3.18
CA GLN A 85 3.26 -26.45 1.77
C GLN A 85 2.84 -27.91 1.56
N GLU A 86 3.46 -28.85 2.31
CA GLU A 86 3.21 -30.28 2.20
C GLU A 86 1.77 -30.72 2.54
N LEU A 87 1.04 -29.92 3.34
CA LEU A 87 -0.36 -30.17 3.69
C LEU A 87 -1.36 -29.48 2.74
N THR A 88 -0.87 -28.76 1.72
CA THR A 88 -1.78 -28.14 0.74
C THR A 88 -2.28 -29.17 -0.26
N THR A 89 -3.58 -29.14 -0.59
CA THR A 89 -4.21 -30.04 -1.56
C THR A 89 -3.52 -29.97 -2.93
N SER A 90 -3.04 -28.78 -3.33
CA SER A 90 -2.30 -28.60 -4.59
C SER A 90 -0.94 -29.31 -4.61
N TYR A 91 -0.27 -29.41 -3.48
CA TYR A 91 0.98 -30.16 -3.35
C TYR A 91 0.69 -31.66 -3.31
N LEU A 92 -0.24 -32.10 -2.46
CA LEU A 92 -0.60 -33.52 -2.28
C LEU A 92 -1.04 -34.18 -3.57
N ASN A 93 -1.86 -33.50 -4.38
CA ASN A 93 -2.32 -34.04 -5.68
C ASN A 93 -1.17 -34.35 -6.64
N LYS A 94 -0.04 -33.66 -6.57
CA LYS A 94 1.14 -33.85 -7.42
C LYS A 94 2.07 -34.97 -6.93
N GLN A 95 1.90 -35.43 -5.67
CA GLN A 95 2.79 -36.44 -5.08
C GLN A 95 2.43 -37.86 -5.49
N LYS A 96 3.43 -38.75 -5.46
CA LYS A 96 3.23 -40.19 -5.52
C LYS A 96 2.63 -40.69 -4.21
N ILE A 97 1.91 -41.82 -4.22
CA ILE A 97 1.23 -42.34 -3.03
C ILE A 97 2.19 -42.56 -1.86
N GLN A 98 3.41 -43.04 -2.11
CA GLN A 98 4.40 -43.27 -1.05
C GLN A 98 4.72 -41.98 -0.29
N ASN A 99 4.95 -40.88 -0.99
CA ASN A 99 5.22 -39.59 -0.33
C ASN A 99 4.05 -39.11 0.51
N ILE A 100 2.80 -39.44 0.10
CA ILE A 100 1.61 -39.05 0.86
C ILE A 100 1.50 -39.91 2.12
N ILE A 101 1.87 -41.20 2.05
CA ILE A 101 1.96 -42.10 3.21
C ILE A 101 2.99 -41.55 4.19
N ASP A 102 4.19 -41.22 3.73
CA ASP A 102 5.25 -40.65 4.58
C ASP A 102 4.81 -39.37 5.30
N ILE A 103 4.02 -38.52 4.61
CA ILE A 103 3.42 -37.32 5.21
C ILE A 103 2.37 -37.71 6.25
N ALA A 104 1.48 -38.68 5.96
CA ALA A 104 0.47 -39.12 6.88
C ALA A 104 1.09 -39.70 8.17
N ASP A 105 2.13 -40.50 8.01
CA ASP A 105 2.88 -41.07 9.14
C ASP A 105 3.59 -39.99 9.97
N LYS A 106 4.19 -39.00 9.34
CA LYS A 106 4.80 -37.82 9.98
C LYS A 106 3.82 -37.10 10.90
N TYR A 107 2.56 -36.94 10.44
CA TYR A 107 1.51 -36.28 11.21
C TYR A 107 0.67 -37.27 12.07
N LYS A 108 1.08 -38.55 12.14
CA LYS A 108 0.44 -39.62 12.93
C LYS A 108 -1.06 -39.80 12.58
N ILE A 109 -1.39 -39.65 11.30
CA ILE A 109 -2.75 -39.85 10.79
C ILE A 109 -3.01 -41.33 10.59
N LYS A 110 -4.07 -41.87 11.18
CA LYS A 110 -4.50 -43.27 11.02
C LYS A 110 -5.21 -43.43 9.68
N TYR A 111 -4.86 -44.47 8.94
CA TYR A 111 -5.48 -44.84 7.67
C TYR A 111 -5.56 -46.36 7.50
N GLU A 112 -6.44 -46.84 6.64
CA GLU A 112 -6.62 -48.28 6.34
C GLU A 112 -5.56 -48.77 5.33
N ASN A 113 -5.15 -50.04 5.48
CA ASN A 113 -4.24 -50.71 4.55
C ASN A 113 -4.99 -51.67 3.61
N PRO A 114 -4.77 -51.63 2.29
CA PRO A 114 -3.91 -50.73 1.53
C PRO A 114 -4.56 -49.32 1.39
N PRO A 115 -3.79 -48.24 1.56
CA PRO A 115 -4.34 -46.89 1.49
C PRO A 115 -4.63 -46.48 0.05
N LYS A 116 -5.77 -45.79 -0.17
CA LYS A 116 -6.09 -45.13 -1.43
C LYS A 116 -5.63 -43.67 -1.39
N LYS A 117 -4.97 -43.22 -2.49
CA LYS A 117 -4.44 -41.85 -2.60
C LYS A 117 -5.48 -40.76 -2.26
N THR A 118 -6.69 -40.90 -2.79
CA THR A 118 -7.78 -39.93 -2.57
C THR A 118 -8.21 -39.85 -1.11
N ILE A 119 -8.24 -41.01 -0.42
CA ILE A 119 -8.60 -41.08 1.00
C ILE A 119 -7.52 -40.42 1.85
N LEU A 120 -6.24 -40.73 1.61
CA LEU A 120 -5.13 -40.10 2.33
C LEU A 120 -5.10 -38.57 2.15
N ILE A 121 -5.34 -38.08 0.93
CA ILE A 121 -5.45 -36.64 0.69
C ILE A 121 -6.63 -36.03 1.46
N GLY A 122 -7.77 -36.72 1.52
CA GLY A 122 -8.91 -36.30 2.32
C GLY A 122 -8.57 -36.18 3.80
N LEU A 123 -7.97 -37.20 4.38
CA LEU A 123 -7.57 -37.24 5.80
C LEU A 123 -6.54 -36.14 6.13
N LEU A 124 -5.53 -35.94 5.26
CA LEU A 124 -4.52 -34.88 5.42
C LEU A 124 -5.13 -33.47 5.28
N THR A 125 -6.11 -33.31 4.40
CA THR A 125 -6.84 -32.06 4.24
C THR A 125 -7.69 -31.74 5.47
N GLU A 126 -8.41 -32.73 5.99
CA GLU A 126 -9.19 -32.61 7.22
C GLU A 126 -8.30 -32.29 8.43
N PHE A 127 -7.18 -33.02 8.57
CA PHE A 127 -6.18 -32.72 9.60
C PHE A 127 -5.67 -31.28 9.50
N SER A 128 -5.35 -30.81 8.30
CA SER A 128 -4.90 -29.44 8.08
C SER A 128 -5.97 -28.43 8.49
N HIS A 129 -7.23 -28.67 8.11
CA HIS A 129 -8.35 -27.80 8.51
C HIS A 129 -8.54 -27.74 10.01
N THR A 130 -8.39 -28.88 10.71
CA THR A 130 -8.66 -28.98 12.15
C THR A 130 -7.48 -28.47 12.98
N ASN A 131 -6.24 -28.81 12.61
CA ASN A 131 -5.07 -28.63 13.47
C ASN A 131 -4.13 -27.51 13.02
N CYS A 132 -4.28 -26.97 11.81
CA CYS A 132 -3.41 -25.91 11.30
C CYS A 132 -4.13 -24.57 11.18
N TYR A 133 -3.37 -23.51 11.25
CA TYR A 133 -3.81 -22.20 10.79
C TYR A 133 -3.99 -22.19 9.28
N SER A 134 -4.91 -21.36 8.81
CA SER A 134 -4.93 -20.93 7.41
C SER A 134 -4.09 -19.67 7.24
N GLU A 135 -3.21 -19.65 6.24
CA GLU A 135 -2.42 -18.46 5.94
C GLU A 135 -3.33 -17.38 5.31
N ILE A 136 -3.28 -16.18 5.86
CA ILE A 136 -3.90 -15.01 5.23
C ILE A 136 -2.99 -14.62 4.06
N GLN A 137 -3.40 -15.04 2.85
CA GLN A 137 -2.64 -14.73 1.65
C GLN A 137 -2.58 -13.23 1.45
N LYS A 138 -1.35 -12.70 1.31
CA LYS A 138 -1.17 -11.32 0.84
C LYS A 138 -1.80 -11.21 -0.54
N THR A 139 -2.77 -10.32 -0.64
CA THR A 139 -3.47 -10.11 -1.91
C THR A 139 -2.46 -9.61 -2.95
N ASN A 140 -2.29 -10.33 -4.04
CA ASN A 140 -1.47 -9.86 -5.14
C ASN A 140 -2.18 -8.65 -5.77
N ALA A 141 -1.49 -7.50 -5.83
CA ALA A 141 -2.03 -6.26 -6.36
C ALA A 141 -2.64 -6.40 -7.78
N SER A 142 -2.09 -7.31 -8.60
CA SER A 142 -2.63 -7.58 -9.95
C SER A 142 -3.98 -8.31 -9.92
N LYS A 143 -4.26 -9.10 -8.87
CA LYS A 143 -5.45 -9.96 -8.75
C LYS A 143 -6.59 -9.34 -7.95
N ILE A 144 -6.34 -8.24 -7.23
CA ILE A 144 -7.39 -7.56 -6.48
C ILE A 144 -8.41 -6.94 -7.43
N ASP A 145 -9.69 -7.12 -7.14
CA ASP A 145 -10.77 -6.55 -7.93
C ASP A 145 -10.97 -5.05 -7.64
N LEU A 146 -11.57 -4.35 -8.59
CA LEU A 146 -11.77 -2.90 -8.51
C LEU A 146 -12.78 -2.50 -7.41
N VAL A 147 -13.75 -3.36 -7.09
CA VAL A 147 -14.74 -3.07 -6.04
C VAL A 147 -14.04 -3.02 -4.68
N THR A 148 -13.17 -4.00 -4.41
CA THR A 148 -12.35 -4.02 -3.18
C THR A 148 -11.43 -2.80 -3.12
N ILE A 149 -10.77 -2.44 -4.23
CA ILE A 149 -9.95 -1.22 -4.31
C ILE A 149 -10.78 0.03 -3.99
N GLY A 150 -11.98 0.15 -4.56
CA GLY A 150 -12.86 1.30 -4.31
C GLY A 150 -13.30 1.44 -2.86
N LYS A 151 -13.66 0.33 -2.21
CA LYS A 151 -13.97 0.32 -0.78
C LYS A 151 -12.77 0.74 0.06
N ASN A 152 -11.57 0.28 -0.30
CA ASN A 152 -10.34 0.63 0.40
C ASN A 152 -9.95 2.10 0.20
N ILE A 153 -10.16 2.66 -1.00
CA ILE A 153 -9.99 4.10 -1.24
C ILE A 153 -10.88 4.89 -0.28
N GLN A 154 -12.17 4.57 -0.23
CA GLN A 154 -13.11 5.25 0.65
C GLN A 154 -12.67 5.15 2.12
N HIS A 155 -12.48 3.95 2.65
CA HIS A 155 -12.09 3.73 4.05
C HIS A 155 -10.79 4.43 4.43
N LYS A 156 -9.75 4.25 3.60
CA LYS A 156 -8.43 4.82 3.90
C LYS A 156 -8.42 6.35 3.83
N PHE A 157 -9.11 6.94 2.86
CA PHE A 157 -9.18 8.39 2.77
C PHE A 157 -10.11 9.01 3.82
N ASP A 158 -11.22 8.35 4.17
CA ASP A 158 -12.07 8.81 5.27
C ASP A 158 -11.30 8.83 6.60
N ASP A 159 -10.51 7.79 6.88
CA ASP A 159 -9.69 7.68 8.09
C ASP A 159 -8.52 8.69 8.10
N ILE A 160 -7.73 8.73 7.02
CA ILE A 160 -6.51 9.54 6.95
C ILE A 160 -6.82 11.04 6.85
N LEU A 161 -7.88 11.42 6.15
CA LEU A 161 -8.20 12.82 5.86
C LEU A 161 -9.34 13.37 6.72
N GLU A 162 -9.85 12.63 7.72
CA GLU A 162 -11.03 12.98 8.53
C GLU A 162 -11.11 14.48 8.86
N GLU A 163 -10.05 15.05 9.41
CA GLU A 163 -9.98 16.47 9.83
C GLU A 163 -9.79 17.45 8.66
N HIS A 164 -9.35 16.97 7.50
CA HIS A 164 -8.91 17.84 6.39
C HIS A 164 -9.79 17.73 5.17
N LEU A 165 -10.57 16.66 5.00
CA LEU A 165 -11.23 16.26 3.78
C LEU A 165 -12.05 17.40 3.14
N LEU A 166 -12.88 18.07 3.94
CA LEU A 166 -13.74 19.17 3.46
C LEU A 166 -12.97 20.49 3.23
N SER A 167 -11.76 20.61 3.72
CA SER A 167 -10.93 21.80 3.60
C SER A 167 -9.88 21.71 2.49
N ILE A 168 -9.79 20.58 1.78
CA ILE A 168 -8.92 20.44 0.61
C ILE A 168 -9.52 21.23 -0.55
N ASN A 169 -8.71 22.09 -1.16
CA ASN A 169 -9.11 22.94 -2.29
C ASN A 169 -8.74 22.29 -3.62
N ASN A 170 -7.52 21.77 -3.73
CA ASN A 170 -6.97 21.23 -4.95
C ASN A 170 -6.45 19.81 -4.73
N ILE A 171 -6.77 18.92 -5.66
CA ILE A 171 -6.22 17.57 -5.75
C ILE A 171 -5.44 17.47 -7.04
N ILE A 172 -4.20 17.05 -6.93
CA ILE A 172 -3.35 16.80 -8.07
C ILE A 172 -2.96 15.32 -8.09
N ILE A 173 -3.20 14.72 -9.23
CA ILE A 173 -3.01 13.28 -9.43
C ILE A 173 -2.07 13.08 -10.61
N GLU A 174 -1.09 12.17 -10.47
CA GLU A 174 -0.25 11.80 -11.61
C GLU A 174 -1.11 11.20 -12.72
N ASN A 175 -0.97 11.77 -13.92
CA ASN A 175 -1.72 11.29 -15.09
C ASN A 175 -1.18 9.94 -15.57
N GLN A 176 -2.04 8.94 -15.55
CA GLN A 176 -1.71 7.58 -15.97
C GLN A 176 -1.84 7.46 -17.51
N ILE A 177 -0.69 7.42 -18.21
CA ILE A 177 -0.62 7.38 -19.68
C ILE A 177 -0.18 5.99 -20.12
N GLY A 178 -0.89 5.42 -21.12
CA GLY A 178 -0.50 4.20 -21.80
C GLY A 178 -1.60 3.13 -21.86
N PRO A 179 -1.54 2.23 -22.84
CA PRO A 179 -2.55 1.19 -23.05
C PRO A 179 -2.55 0.12 -21.94
N ILE A 180 -1.41 -0.10 -21.28
CA ILE A 180 -1.27 -1.07 -20.17
C ILE A 180 -1.81 -0.50 -18.84
N ALA A 181 -2.06 0.80 -18.79
CA ALA A 181 -2.46 1.50 -17.56
C ALA A 181 -3.99 1.48 -17.30
N ASN A 182 -4.78 0.63 -17.99
CA ASN A 182 -6.24 0.67 -17.86
C ASN A 182 -6.73 0.56 -16.41
N LYS A 183 -6.17 -0.37 -15.62
CA LYS A 183 -6.52 -0.51 -14.20
C LYS A 183 -6.13 0.73 -13.40
N MET A 184 -4.99 1.33 -13.68
CA MET A 184 -4.52 2.54 -13.00
C MET A 184 -5.37 3.77 -13.37
N LYS A 185 -5.81 3.89 -14.63
CA LYS A 185 -6.77 4.92 -15.07
C LYS A 185 -8.12 4.78 -14.39
N THR A 186 -8.60 3.55 -14.23
CA THR A 186 -9.84 3.30 -13.49
C THR A 186 -9.70 3.75 -12.04
N ILE A 187 -8.59 3.42 -11.37
CA ILE A 187 -8.31 3.85 -9.99
C ILE A 187 -8.20 5.37 -9.92
N GLN A 188 -7.55 6.02 -10.88
CA GLN A 188 -7.51 7.48 -11.03
C GLN A 188 -8.92 8.09 -11.06
N GLY A 189 -9.81 7.52 -11.88
CA GLY A 189 -11.22 7.95 -11.94
C GLY A 189 -11.97 7.71 -10.63
N MET A 190 -11.75 6.56 -9.97
CA MET A 190 -12.36 6.25 -8.67
C MET A 190 -11.92 7.21 -7.57
N ILE A 191 -10.64 7.57 -7.52
CA ILE A 191 -10.10 8.58 -6.59
C ILE A 191 -10.74 9.94 -6.87
N SER A 192 -10.78 10.37 -8.14
CA SER A 192 -11.40 11.64 -8.52
C SER A 192 -12.87 11.68 -8.13
N GLN A 193 -13.62 10.62 -8.42
CA GLN A 193 -15.04 10.53 -8.07
C GLN A 193 -15.26 10.54 -6.55
N TYR A 194 -14.41 9.86 -5.77
CA TYR A 194 -14.48 9.91 -4.31
C TYR A 194 -14.42 11.36 -3.80
N PHE A 195 -13.47 12.15 -4.27
CA PHE A 195 -13.32 13.54 -3.82
C PHE A 195 -14.45 14.46 -4.32
N ILE A 196 -14.93 14.28 -5.54
CA ILE A 196 -16.10 15.03 -6.08
C ILE A 196 -17.34 14.77 -5.20
N MET A 197 -17.56 13.53 -4.77
CA MET A 197 -18.68 13.19 -3.88
C MET A 197 -18.56 13.80 -2.49
N LYS A 198 -17.34 14.05 -2.00
CA LYS A 198 -17.09 14.68 -0.69
C LYS A 198 -17.18 16.22 -0.76
N ASN A 199 -16.71 16.81 -1.84
CA ASN A 199 -16.74 18.26 -2.06
C ASN A 199 -16.86 18.56 -3.56
N ASN A 200 -18.05 18.96 -4.00
CA ASN A 200 -18.32 19.24 -5.41
C ASN A 200 -17.54 20.45 -5.99
N ASN A 201 -17.05 21.33 -5.13
CA ASN A 201 -16.28 22.52 -5.55
C ASN A 201 -14.76 22.26 -5.61
N ILE A 202 -14.31 21.02 -5.38
CA ILE A 202 -12.90 20.68 -5.38
C ILE A 202 -12.31 20.76 -6.81
N ILE A 203 -11.12 21.32 -6.93
CA ILE A 203 -10.39 21.36 -8.20
C ILE A 203 -9.53 20.11 -8.30
N ILE A 204 -9.70 19.34 -9.38
CA ILE A 204 -8.89 18.12 -9.62
C ILE A 204 -8.11 18.30 -10.92
N GLU A 205 -6.78 18.18 -10.85
CA GLU A 205 -5.91 18.27 -12.02
C GLU A 205 -5.05 17.01 -12.16
N PHE A 206 -4.93 16.55 -13.42
CA PHE A 206 -4.03 15.45 -13.79
C PHE A 206 -2.68 15.99 -14.26
N ILE A 207 -1.61 15.65 -13.55
CA ILE A 207 -0.28 16.21 -13.76
C ILE A 207 0.61 15.19 -14.46
N SER A 208 1.36 15.61 -15.47
CA SER A 208 2.34 14.75 -16.13
C SER A 208 3.48 14.37 -15.20
N ALA A 209 3.84 13.08 -15.16
CA ALA A 209 5.00 12.57 -14.42
C ALA A 209 6.32 13.29 -14.77
N ALA A 210 6.43 13.82 -16.00
CA ALA A 210 7.61 14.58 -16.45
C ALA A 210 7.82 15.89 -15.68
N ASN A 211 6.77 16.42 -15.05
CA ASN A 211 6.85 17.69 -14.34
C ASN A 211 7.59 17.60 -13.01
N LYS A 212 7.57 16.44 -12.34
CA LYS A 212 8.16 16.23 -10.99
C LYS A 212 9.61 16.67 -10.88
N LEU A 213 10.40 16.41 -11.92
CA LEU A 213 11.85 16.71 -11.95
C LEU A 213 12.22 17.86 -12.90
N LYS A 214 11.23 18.51 -13.53
CA LYS A 214 11.48 19.50 -14.57
C LYS A 214 12.38 20.65 -14.12
N ASP A 215 12.27 21.07 -12.87
CA ASP A 215 13.04 22.20 -12.32
C ASP A 215 14.42 21.78 -11.82
N PHE A 216 14.68 20.49 -11.71
CA PHE A 216 15.89 19.91 -11.13
C PHE A 216 16.79 19.23 -12.18
N LEU A 217 16.29 19.06 -13.40
CA LEU A 217 17.09 18.53 -14.50
C LEU A 217 17.87 19.66 -15.20
N PRO A 218 19.16 19.47 -15.51
CA PRO A 218 19.92 20.39 -16.33
C PRO A 218 19.21 20.56 -17.70
N LYS A 219 19.07 21.81 -18.15
CA LYS A 219 18.38 22.13 -19.43
C LYS A 219 19.02 21.48 -20.66
N ASP A 220 20.31 21.13 -20.57
CA ASP A 220 21.10 20.60 -21.66
C ASP A 220 21.16 19.08 -21.78
N ASN A 221 20.66 18.34 -20.78
CA ASN A 221 20.62 16.87 -20.80
C ASN A 221 19.37 16.35 -21.52
N LYS A 222 19.40 16.36 -22.85
CA LYS A 222 18.45 15.63 -23.72
C LYS A 222 18.73 14.11 -23.76
N GLU A 223 19.68 13.59 -23.01
CA GLU A 223 19.89 12.16 -22.88
C GLU A 223 18.70 11.53 -22.18
N LYS A 224 18.16 10.48 -22.79
CA LYS A 224 17.10 9.64 -22.20
C LYS A 224 17.64 9.00 -20.91
N SER A 225 17.52 9.72 -19.80
CA SER A 225 17.87 9.15 -18.49
C SER A 225 17.06 7.87 -18.29
N ASP A 226 17.74 6.78 -17.91
CA ASP A 226 17.10 5.51 -17.59
C ASP A 226 16.08 5.71 -16.44
N TYR A 227 15.01 4.92 -16.47
CA TYR A 227 13.97 4.94 -15.45
C TYR A 227 14.52 4.84 -14.01
N LYS A 228 15.55 3.99 -13.81
CA LYS A 228 16.23 3.85 -12.52
C LYS A 228 16.98 5.11 -12.10
N GLN A 229 17.61 5.80 -13.03
CA GLN A 229 18.32 7.05 -12.76
C GLN A 229 17.34 8.15 -12.36
N ARG A 230 16.19 8.25 -13.03
CA ARG A 230 15.15 9.23 -12.68
C ARG A 230 14.58 8.98 -11.27
N LYS A 231 14.33 7.72 -10.89
CA LYS A 231 13.90 7.38 -9.52
C LYS A 231 14.95 7.76 -8.47
N LYS A 232 16.23 7.46 -8.73
CA LYS A 232 17.33 7.83 -7.84
C LYS A 232 17.43 9.35 -7.68
N LEU A 233 17.35 10.08 -8.79
CA LEU A 233 17.37 11.54 -8.78
C LEU A 233 16.19 12.12 -8.02
N GLY A 234 14.96 11.60 -8.20
CA GLY A 234 13.79 12.02 -7.45
C GLY A 234 13.97 11.89 -5.94
N ILE A 235 14.46 10.74 -5.47
CA ILE A 235 14.76 10.52 -4.05
C ILE A 235 15.84 11.51 -3.56
N GLN A 236 16.92 11.68 -4.31
CA GLN A 236 18.00 12.57 -3.94
C GLN A 236 17.52 14.02 -3.84
N THR A 237 16.80 14.51 -4.84
CA THR A 237 16.22 15.87 -4.85
C THR A 237 15.28 16.09 -3.69
N CYS A 238 14.40 15.11 -3.40
CA CYS A 238 13.49 15.17 -2.27
C CYS A 238 14.25 15.30 -0.94
N LEU A 239 15.28 14.48 -0.73
CA LEU A 239 16.13 14.53 0.47
C LEU A 239 16.91 15.85 0.59
N GLU A 240 17.43 16.37 -0.53
CA GLU A 240 18.13 17.68 -0.55
C GLU A 240 17.18 18.82 -0.10
N ILE A 241 15.95 18.84 -0.63
CA ILE A 241 14.95 19.84 -0.24
C ILE A 241 14.63 19.73 1.25
N ILE A 242 14.33 18.52 1.76
CA ILE A 242 13.98 18.31 3.17
C ILE A 242 15.13 18.70 4.11
N ASN A 243 16.38 18.46 3.70
CA ASN A 243 17.54 18.75 4.51
C ASN A 243 17.87 20.25 4.55
N ASN A 244 17.61 20.95 3.47
CA ASN A 244 17.96 22.37 3.32
C ASN A 244 16.82 23.32 3.72
N ASP A 245 15.58 22.83 3.79
CA ASP A 245 14.42 23.63 4.13
C ASP A 245 13.87 23.23 5.50
N PHE A 246 13.97 24.13 6.49
CA PHE A 246 13.53 23.89 7.87
C PHE A 246 12.03 23.56 7.97
N ARG A 247 11.20 24.02 7.01
CA ARG A 247 9.75 23.76 6.98
C ARG A 247 9.43 22.29 6.82
N PHE A 248 10.33 21.50 6.24
CA PHE A 248 10.13 20.08 5.94
C PHE A 248 11.01 19.17 6.80
N LYS A 249 11.84 19.71 7.68
CA LYS A 249 12.83 18.94 8.45
C LYS A 249 12.22 17.86 9.34
N GLU A 250 11.03 18.06 9.86
CA GLU A 250 10.30 17.06 10.66
C GLU A 250 10.01 15.76 9.89
N TRP A 251 9.94 15.81 8.55
CA TRP A 251 9.64 14.68 7.68
C TRP A 251 10.87 13.86 7.28
N GLU A 252 12.07 14.28 7.65
CA GLU A 252 13.32 13.57 7.36
C GLU A 252 13.30 12.11 7.87
N ASN A 253 12.79 11.88 9.06
CA ASN A 253 12.67 10.54 9.64
C ASN A 253 11.73 9.63 8.83
N LEU A 254 10.63 10.16 8.34
CA LEU A 254 9.68 9.41 7.53
C LEU A 254 10.36 8.91 6.25
N ILE A 255 10.93 9.83 5.46
CA ILE A 255 11.52 9.47 4.16
C ILE A 255 12.74 8.56 4.34
N ASN A 256 13.57 8.77 5.37
CA ASN A 256 14.76 7.96 5.61
C ASN A 256 14.45 6.52 6.01
N LYS A 257 13.38 6.29 6.78
CA LYS A 257 12.98 4.96 7.26
C LYS A 257 12.03 4.22 6.32
N HIS A 258 11.38 4.93 5.40
CA HIS A 258 10.39 4.32 4.52
C HIS A 258 11.03 3.43 3.46
N THR A 259 10.42 2.28 3.17
CA THR A 259 10.90 1.32 2.17
C THR A 259 10.63 1.76 0.72
N LYS A 260 9.62 2.63 0.54
CA LYS A 260 9.17 3.18 -0.75
C LYS A 260 9.43 4.67 -0.84
N LYS A 261 10.71 5.04 -0.75
CA LYS A 261 11.15 6.44 -0.82
C LYS A 261 10.82 7.09 -2.16
N ASP A 262 10.88 6.31 -3.23
CA ASP A 262 10.57 6.76 -4.59
C ASP A 262 9.13 7.27 -4.71
N ASP A 263 8.15 6.48 -4.26
CA ASP A 263 6.74 6.82 -4.36
C ASP A 263 6.40 8.05 -3.48
N LEU A 264 6.98 8.12 -2.26
CA LEU A 264 6.85 9.31 -1.38
C LEU A 264 7.48 10.56 -2.00
N SER A 265 8.68 10.44 -2.58
CA SER A 265 9.36 11.56 -3.24
C SER A 265 8.54 12.06 -4.43
N ASP A 266 7.92 11.16 -5.17
CA ASP A 266 7.15 11.50 -6.36
C ASP A 266 5.93 12.38 -6.03
N CYS A 267 5.12 12.03 -5.05
CA CYS A 267 3.97 12.85 -4.65
C CYS A 267 4.40 14.19 -4.02
N PHE A 268 5.52 14.23 -3.28
CA PHE A 268 6.07 15.46 -2.71
C PHE A 268 6.55 16.43 -3.80
N LEU A 269 7.42 15.96 -4.70
CA LEU A 269 7.97 16.79 -5.80
C LEU A 269 6.88 17.27 -6.78
N GLN A 270 5.88 16.42 -7.05
CA GLN A 270 4.70 16.81 -7.84
C GLN A 270 3.94 17.96 -7.18
N GLY A 271 3.75 17.91 -5.87
CA GLY A 271 3.11 18.96 -5.11
C GLY A 271 3.87 20.27 -5.13
N LEU A 272 5.19 20.23 -4.90
CA LEU A 272 6.03 21.42 -4.98
C LEU A 272 6.05 22.04 -6.38
N TRP A 273 6.13 21.20 -7.43
CA TRP A 273 6.03 21.70 -8.80
C TRP A 273 4.72 22.42 -9.06
N TYR A 274 3.60 21.86 -8.60
CA TYR A 274 2.28 22.46 -8.75
C TYR A 274 2.19 23.82 -8.02
N ILE A 275 2.66 23.88 -6.79
CA ILE A 275 2.67 25.10 -5.98
C ILE A 275 3.47 26.19 -6.71
N LYS A 276 4.63 25.86 -7.23
CA LYS A 276 5.49 26.78 -7.95
C LYS A 276 4.87 27.29 -9.24
N HIS A 277 4.36 26.39 -10.09
CA HIS A 277 4.00 26.70 -11.46
C HIS A 277 2.53 27.05 -11.68
N LYS A 278 1.64 26.64 -10.78
CA LYS A 278 0.19 26.85 -10.89
C LYS A 278 -0.33 27.83 -9.86
N VAL A 279 0.20 27.80 -8.65
CA VAL A 279 -0.18 28.74 -7.58
C VAL A 279 0.69 30.00 -7.64
N GLY A 280 1.90 29.92 -8.20
CA GLY A 280 2.81 31.07 -8.35
C GLY A 280 3.61 31.39 -7.09
N LEU A 281 3.69 30.44 -6.15
CA LEU A 281 4.53 30.53 -4.97
C LEU A 281 5.86 29.84 -5.21
N HIS A 282 6.94 30.41 -4.71
CA HIS A 282 8.27 29.78 -4.72
C HIS A 282 8.44 29.03 -3.41
N PRO A 283 8.21 27.69 -3.44
CA PRO A 283 8.36 26.86 -2.27
C PRO A 283 9.81 26.73 -1.82
#